data_666bfd5e4fa7ae3c2dc09e169e803a1e
#
_entry.id   666bfd5e4fa7ae3c2dc09e169e803a1e
#
_cell.length_a   1.000
_cell.length_b   1.000
_cell.length_c   1.000
_cell.angle_alpha   90.00
_cell.angle_beta   90.00
_cell.angle_gamma   90.00
#
_symmetry.space_group_name_H-M   'P 1'
#
loop_
_entity.id
_entity.type
_entity.pdbx_description
1 polymer ?
#
loop_
_entity_poly.entity_id
_entity_poly.type
_entity_poly.pdbx_seq_one_letter_code
_entity_poly.pdbx_strand_id
1 'polypeptide(L)'
;MKNTLNGKVVVVTGASSGIGEAMAREYAKMGAKVVMAARREEELKRIASEIEAEGGKVAYSACDVVKEEDCKRLIDVAIEAFGSIDVLICNAGLSMRALFDDCDLKVLHRLMDVNFWGTVNCTKYALPWLQRSKGSLVGISSVAGIHGLPGRTG
;
A
#
# COMPACT_ATOMS: atom_id res chain seq x y z
N MET A 1 7.92 -16.88 -18.80
CA MET A 1 8.63 -16.21 -17.71
C MET A 1 8.46 -17.04 -16.45
N LYS A 2 9.53 -17.27 -15.66
CA LYS A 2 9.36 -17.91 -14.35
C LYS A 2 8.53 -16.97 -13.48
N ASN A 3 7.43 -17.47 -12.89
CA ASN A 3 6.62 -16.72 -11.96
C ASN A 3 7.43 -16.51 -10.67
N THR A 4 8.06 -15.35 -10.53
CA THR A 4 8.97 -15.02 -9.42
C THR A 4 8.22 -14.68 -8.13
N LEU A 5 6.89 -14.47 -8.19
CA LEU A 5 6.06 -14.09 -7.05
C LEU A 5 5.36 -15.28 -6.37
N ASN A 6 5.40 -16.46 -6.95
CA ASN A 6 4.76 -17.63 -6.35
C ASN A 6 5.29 -17.91 -4.93
N GLY A 7 4.39 -17.92 -3.95
CA GLY A 7 4.68 -18.10 -2.53
C GLY A 7 5.28 -16.90 -1.82
N LYS A 8 5.59 -15.80 -2.52
CA LYS A 8 6.10 -14.55 -1.94
C LYS A 8 5.01 -13.79 -1.21
N VAL A 9 5.36 -13.14 -0.11
CA VAL A 9 4.45 -12.28 0.66
C VAL A 9 4.57 -10.85 0.18
N VAL A 10 3.46 -10.30 -0.33
CA VAL A 10 3.37 -8.95 -0.89
C VAL A 10 2.38 -8.12 -0.08
N VAL A 11 2.85 -7.04 0.53
CA VAL A 11 2.02 -6.08 1.26
C VAL A 11 1.73 -4.89 0.34
N VAL A 12 0.45 -4.50 0.20
CA VAL A 12 0.01 -3.38 -0.66
C VAL A 12 -0.81 -2.40 0.16
N THR A 13 -0.35 -1.15 0.26
CA THR A 13 -1.13 -0.08 0.88
C THR A 13 -2.02 0.63 -0.13
N GLY A 14 -3.16 1.19 0.31
CA GLY A 14 -4.14 1.80 -0.58
C GLY A 14 -4.87 0.78 -1.48
N ALA A 15 -5.02 -0.46 -1.00
CA ALA A 15 -5.51 -1.59 -1.79
C ALA A 15 -7.04 -1.69 -1.91
N SER A 16 -7.80 -0.74 -1.39
CA SER A 16 -9.28 -0.81 -1.43
C SER A 16 -9.90 -0.30 -2.75
N SER A 17 -9.12 0.16 -3.71
CA SER A 17 -9.59 0.58 -5.05
C SER A 17 -8.43 0.87 -6.00
N GLY A 18 -8.76 1.02 -7.30
CA GLY A 18 -7.84 1.49 -8.33
C GLY A 18 -6.60 0.65 -8.50
N ILE A 19 -5.43 1.29 -8.57
CA ILE A 19 -4.15 0.63 -8.83
C ILE A 19 -3.81 -0.38 -7.72
N GLY A 20 -4.04 -0.03 -6.44
CA GLY A 20 -3.74 -0.91 -5.32
C GLY A 20 -4.59 -2.19 -5.32
N GLU A 21 -5.88 -2.09 -5.61
CA GLU A 21 -6.77 -3.26 -5.78
C GLU A 21 -6.34 -4.12 -6.97
N ALA A 22 -6.06 -3.48 -8.12
CA ALA A 22 -5.62 -4.21 -9.31
C ALA A 22 -4.31 -4.98 -9.07
N MET A 23 -3.33 -4.35 -8.39
CA MET A 23 -2.09 -5.02 -8.01
C MET A 23 -2.35 -6.21 -7.07
N ALA A 24 -3.21 -6.03 -6.05
CA ALA A 24 -3.51 -7.09 -5.10
C ALA A 24 -4.09 -8.33 -5.81
N ARG A 25 -5.03 -8.12 -6.71
CA ARG A 25 -5.65 -9.20 -7.52
C ARG A 25 -4.64 -9.89 -8.43
N GLU A 26 -3.84 -9.11 -9.15
CA GLU A 26 -2.86 -9.64 -10.09
C GLU A 26 -1.77 -10.45 -9.38
N TYR A 27 -1.25 -9.96 -8.25
CA TYR A 27 -0.26 -10.69 -7.48
C TYR A 27 -0.83 -11.98 -6.88
N ALA A 28 -2.08 -11.98 -6.41
CA ALA A 28 -2.75 -13.19 -5.96
C ALA A 28 -2.87 -14.23 -7.08
N LYS A 29 -3.25 -13.84 -8.31
CA LYS A 29 -3.28 -14.70 -9.51
C LYS A 29 -1.91 -15.25 -9.87
N MET A 30 -0.84 -14.48 -9.57
CA MET A 30 0.54 -14.93 -9.75
C MET A 30 1.02 -15.86 -8.62
N GLY A 31 0.14 -16.25 -7.69
CA GLY A 31 0.46 -17.16 -6.58
C GLY A 31 1.14 -16.51 -5.38
N ALA A 32 1.18 -15.18 -5.32
CA ALA A 32 1.64 -14.49 -4.12
C ALA A 32 0.63 -14.62 -2.97
N LYS A 33 1.14 -14.49 -1.74
CA LYS A 33 0.35 -14.29 -0.54
C LYS A 33 0.22 -12.78 -0.33
N VAL A 34 -0.98 -12.23 -0.51
CA VAL A 34 -1.19 -10.79 -0.54
C VAL A 34 -1.71 -10.28 0.80
N VAL A 35 -1.16 -9.19 1.30
CA VAL A 35 -1.70 -8.47 2.46
C VAL A 35 -2.14 -7.09 1.99
N MET A 36 -3.43 -6.82 2.09
CA MET A 36 -4.05 -5.58 1.66
C MET A 36 -4.24 -4.62 2.84
N ALA A 37 -3.92 -3.34 2.64
CA ALA A 37 -4.14 -2.32 3.65
C ALA A 37 -4.85 -1.10 3.06
N ALA A 38 -5.88 -0.62 3.73
CA ALA A 38 -6.58 0.63 3.44
C ALA A 38 -7.51 1.01 4.59
N ARG A 39 -8.06 2.23 4.56
CA ARG A 39 -9.00 2.71 5.58
C ARG A 39 -10.39 2.07 5.48
N ARG A 40 -10.81 1.68 4.25
CA ARG A 40 -12.14 1.11 3.98
C ARG A 40 -12.11 -0.40 4.16
N GLU A 41 -12.38 -0.84 5.37
CA GLU A 41 -12.31 -2.25 5.75
C GLU A 41 -13.30 -3.12 4.97
N GLU A 42 -14.54 -2.67 4.78
CA GLU A 42 -15.56 -3.42 4.04
C GLU A 42 -15.15 -3.69 2.58
N GLU A 43 -14.48 -2.73 1.94
CA GLU A 43 -13.95 -2.94 0.60
C GLU A 43 -12.81 -3.97 0.58
N LEU A 44 -11.91 -3.91 1.58
CA LEU A 44 -10.85 -4.90 1.71
C LEU A 44 -11.43 -6.31 1.91
N LYS A 45 -12.45 -6.45 2.74
CA LYS A 45 -13.15 -7.70 3.00
C LYS A 45 -13.82 -8.25 1.74
N ARG A 46 -14.50 -7.39 0.96
CA ARG A 46 -15.10 -7.76 -0.32
C ARG A 46 -14.03 -8.29 -1.29
N ILE A 47 -12.95 -7.53 -1.48
CA ILE A 47 -11.85 -7.90 -2.37
C ILE A 47 -11.17 -9.19 -1.91
N ALA A 48 -10.97 -9.36 -0.60
CA ALA A 48 -10.38 -10.57 -0.04
C ALA A 48 -11.24 -11.80 -0.37
N SER A 49 -12.57 -11.73 -0.14
CA SER A 49 -13.48 -12.83 -0.45
C SER A 49 -13.47 -13.23 -1.92
N GLU A 50 -13.36 -12.26 -2.82
CA GLU A 50 -13.26 -12.51 -4.27
C GLU A 50 -11.92 -13.17 -4.64
N ILE A 51 -10.80 -12.72 -4.05
CA ILE A 51 -9.48 -13.34 -4.26
C ILE A 51 -9.46 -14.78 -3.73
N GLU A 52 -10.05 -15.03 -2.56
CA GLU A 52 -10.14 -16.37 -1.97
C GLU A 52 -11.00 -17.30 -2.80
N ALA A 53 -12.11 -16.81 -3.35
CA ALA A 53 -12.98 -17.58 -4.25
C ALA A 53 -12.25 -18.01 -5.55
N GLU A 54 -11.26 -17.25 -5.99
CA GLU A 54 -10.36 -17.57 -7.11
C GLU A 54 -9.17 -18.47 -6.67
N GLY A 55 -9.09 -18.89 -5.41
CA GLY A 55 -8.03 -19.75 -4.87
C GLY A 55 -6.77 -18.97 -4.43
N GLY A 56 -6.82 -17.65 -4.39
CA GLY A 56 -5.72 -16.80 -3.92
C GLY A 56 -5.56 -16.86 -2.40
N LYS A 57 -4.38 -16.45 -1.91
CA LYS A 57 -4.06 -16.33 -0.49
C LYS A 57 -3.98 -14.86 -0.12
N VAL A 58 -4.88 -14.41 0.75
CA VAL A 58 -4.99 -12.99 1.09
C VAL A 58 -5.25 -12.80 2.59
N ALA A 59 -4.71 -11.71 3.14
CA ALA A 59 -5.09 -11.15 4.43
C ALA A 59 -5.30 -9.64 4.25
N TYR A 60 -5.93 -8.98 5.21
CA TYR A 60 -6.11 -7.54 5.14
C TYR A 60 -6.07 -6.89 6.52
N SER A 61 -5.78 -5.60 6.54
CA SER A 61 -5.79 -4.76 7.73
C SER A 61 -6.43 -3.41 7.43
N ALA A 62 -7.40 -3.00 8.23
CA ALA A 62 -7.82 -1.60 8.25
C ALA A 62 -6.65 -0.73 8.72
N CYS A 63 -6.18 0.16 7.86
CA CYS A 63 -4.95 0.93 8.10
C CYS A 63 -5.06 2.33 7.52
N ASP A 64 -4.91 3.36 8.36
CA ASP A 64 -4.57 4.71 7.93
C ASP A 64 -3.04 4.87 8.06
N VAL A 65 -2.36 4.96 6.92
CA VAL A 65 -0.89 5.03 6.87
C VAL A 65 -0.28 6.24 7.61
N VAL A 66 -1.11 7.24 7.93
CA VAL A 66 -0.71 8.40 8.75
C VAL A 66 -0.54 8.01 10.21
N LYS A 67 -1.22 6.95 10.67
CA LYS A 67 -1.15 6.44 12.03
C LYS A 67 -0.06 5.38 12.13
N GLU A 68 0.96 5.66 12.91
CA GLU A 68 2.10 4.76 13.10
C GLU A 68 1.67 3.39 13.64
N GLU A 69 0.73 3.36 14.60
CA GLU A 69 0.20 2.13 15.17
C GLU A 69 -0.54 1.26 14.13
N ASP A 70 -1.25 1.89 13.18
CA ASP A 70 -1.94 1.14 12.12
C ASP A 70 -0.91 0.50 11.18
N CYS A 71 0.18 1.20 10.88
CA CYS A 71 1.26 0.65 10.06
C CYS A 71 1.97 -0.51 10.76
N LYS A 72 2.21 -0.39 12.07
CA LYS A 72 2.75 -1.49 12.87
C LYS A 72 1.82 -2.70 12.83
N ARG A 73 0.52 -2.51 13.12
CA ARG A 73 -0.49 -3.58 13.08
C ARG A 73 -0.57 -4.25 11.70
N LEU A 74 -0.46 -3.49 10.61
CA LEU A 74 -0.41 -4.04 9.26
C LEU A 74 0.74 -5.06 9.09
N ILE A 75 1.91 -4.72 9.61
CA ILE A 75 3.07 -5.62 9.54
C ILE A 75 2.86 -6.85 10.42
N ASP A 76 2.32 -6.67 11.62
CA ASP A 76 1.99 -7.78 12.53
C ASP A 76 1.01 -8.76 11.84
N VAL A 77 -0.05 -8.27 11.19
CA VAL A 77 -1.00 -9.08 10.40
C VAL A 77 -0.29 -9.86 9.29
N ALA A 78 0.64 -9.24 8.58
CA ALA A 78 1.39 -9.91 7.51
C ALA A 78 2.24 -11.08 8.06
N ILE A 79 2.86 -10.87 9.21
CA ILE A 79 3.70 -11.87 9.85
C ILE A 79 2.87 -13.01 10.48
N GLU A 80 1.76 -12.67 11.14
CA GLU A 80 0.85 -13.66 11.69
C GLU A 80 0.23 -14.55 10.61
N ALA A 81 -0.18 -13.96 9.49
CA ALA A 81 -0.82 -14.69 8.40
C ALA A 81 0.17 -15.53 7.58
N PHE A 82 1.37 -15.00 7.31
CA PHE A 82 2.25 -15.58 6.29
C PHE A 82 3.72 -15.76 6.70
N GLY A 83 4.13 -15.27 7.87
CA GLY A 83 5.46 -15.48 8.46
C GLY A 83 6.59 -14.65 7.85
N SER A 84 6.35 -13.83 6.83
CA SER A 84 7.38 -13.06 6.11
C SER A 84 6.81 -11.83 5.45
N ILE A 85 7.68 -10.94 4.96
CA ILE A 85 7.38 -9.88 3.99
C ILE A 85 8.49 -9.90 2.95
N ASP A 86 8.14 -10.21 1.71
CA ASP A 86 9.10 -10.20 0.59
C ASP A 86 9.03 -8.90 -0.21
N VAL A 87 7.83 -8.28 -0.30
CA VAL A 87 7.63 -7.02 -1.01
C VAL A 87 6.70 -6.13 -0.19
N LEU A 88 7.09 -4.88 0.01
CA LEU A 88 6.21 -3.82 0.49
C LEU A 88 5.96 -2.81 -0.63
N ILE A 89 4.69 -2.58 -0.97
CA ILE A 89 4.28 -1.59 -1.97
C ILE A 89 3.55 -0.44 -1.26
N CYS A 90 4.24 0.68 -1.15
CA CYS A 90 3.69 1.94 -0.66
C CYS A 90 2.94 2.64 -1.80
N ASN A 91 1.66 2.29 -1.96
CA ASN A 91 0.78 2.82 -3.00
C ASN A 91 -0.30 3.77 -2.44
N ALA A 92 -0.56 3.75 -1.15
CA ALA A 92 -1.49 4.69 -0.54
C ALA A 92 -1.07 6.13 -0.85
N GLY A 93 -2.00 6.91 -1.42
CA GLY A 93 -1.71 8.27 -1.81
C GLY A 93 -2.99 9.11 -1.95
N LEU A 94 -2.82 10.40 -1.86
CA LEU A 94 -3.84 11.42 -2.12
C LEU A 94 -3.33 12.35 -3.21
N SER A 95 -4.26 12.94 -3.95
CA SER A 95 -4.00 14.01 -4.91
C SER A 95 -4.98 15.14 -4.69
N MET A 96 -4.62 16.34 -5.10
CA MET A 96 -5.49 17.51 -5.04
C MET A 96 -5.44 18.28 -6.36
N ARG A 97 -6.39 19.18 -6.57
CA ARG A 97 -6.41 20.12 -7.69
C ARG A 97 -6.91 21.46 -7.19
N ALA A 98 -6.00 22.41 -7.07
CA ALA A 98 -6.26 23.81 -6.80
C ALA A 98 -5.05 24.65 -7.23
N LEU A 99 -5.25 25.94 -7.44
CA LEU A 99 -4.16 26.91 -7.49
C LEU A 99 -3.66 27.16 -6.06
N PHE A 100 -2.44 27.63 -5.91
CA PHE A 100 -1.84 27.85 -4.60
C PHE A 100 -2.63 28.87 -3.77
N ASP A 101 -3.11 29.94 -4.41
CA ASP A 101 -3.87 31.00 -3.75
C ASP A 101 -5.22 30.51 -3.18
N ASP A 102 -5.77 29.45 -3.77
CA ASP A 102 -7.03 28.85 -3.35
C ASP A 102 -6.84 27.64 -2.41
N CYS A 103 -5.59 27.28 -2.11
CA CYS A 103 -5.29 26.05 -1.39
C CYS A 103 -5.18 26.29 0.12
N ASP A 104 -6.02 25.62 0.93
CA ASP A 104 -5.81 25.57 2.38
C ASP A 104 -4.50 24.76 2.67
N LEU A 105 -3.60 25.35 3.45
CA LEU A 105 -2.33 24.71 3.86
C LEU A 105 -2.54 23.34 4.54
N LYS A 106 -3.68 23.14 5.21
CA LYS A 106 -4.05 21.84 5.80
C LYS A 106 -4.11 20.72 4.75
N VAL A 107 -4.49 21.05 3.51
CA VAL A 107 -4.52 20.09 2.39
C VAL A 107 -3.10 19.65 2.05
N LEU A 108 -2.14 20.59 1.99
CA LEU A 108 -0.73 20.30 1.72
C LEU A 108 -0.12 19.45 2.85
N HIS A 109 -0.39 19.78 4.11
CA HIS A 109 0.03 18.96 5.24
C HIS A 109 -0.55 17.54 5.12
N ARG A 110 -1.84 17.40 4.81
CA ARG A 110 -2.48 16.09 4.64
C ARG A 110 -1.87 15.28 3.50
N LEU A 111 -1.50 15.92 2.39
CA LEU A 111 -0.79 15.26 1.29
C LEU A 111 0.56 14.72 1.75
N MET A 112 1.34 15.52 2.47
CA MET A 112 2.62 15.08 3.04
C MET A 112 2.45 13.94 4.05
N ASP A 113 1.44 14.03 4.92
CA ASP A 113 1.14 12.98 5.89
C ASP A 113 0.89 11.63 5.22
N VAL A 114 0.11 11.61 4.13
CA VAL A 114 -0.24 10.36 3.44
C VAL A 114 0.87 9.93 2.49
N ASN A 115 1.32 10.82 1.58
CA ASN A 115 2.18 10.45 0.46
C ASN A 115 3.64 10.24 0.89
N PHE A 116 4.10 10.98 1.89
CA PHE A 116 5.46 10.89 2.41
C PHE A 116 5.51 10.11 3.73
N TRP A 117 4.90 10.64 4.79
CA TRP A 117 4.98 10.01 6.11
C TRP A 117 4.33 8.62 6.15
N GLY A 118 3.25 8.40 5.39
CA GLY A 118 2.65 7.08 5.25
C GLY A 118 3.63 6.04 4.70
N THR A 119 4.44 6.41 3.71
CA THR A 119 5.51 5.55 3.18
C THR A 119 6.59 5.30 4.22
N VAL A 120 7.02 6.34 4.95
CA VAL A 120 8.03 6.23 6.03
C VAL A 120 7.55 5.31 7.14
N ASN A 121 6.32 5.49 7.63
CA ASN A 121 5.73 4.69 8.69
C ASN A 121 5.68 3.20 8.33
N CYS A 122 5.13 2.86 7.16
CA CYS A 122 5.07 1.47 6.71
C CYS A 122 6.47 0.87 6.55
N THR A 123 7.40 1.63 5.95
CA THR A 123 8.79 1.18 5.75
C THR A 123 9.49 0.89 7.05
N LYS A 124 9.33 1.76 8.06
CA LYS A 124 9.97 1.62 9.38
C LYS A 124 9.71 0.24 10.00
N TYR A 125 8.47 -0.21 9.98
CA TYR A 125 8.06 -1.49 10.59
C TYR A 125 8.33 -2.69 9.69
N ALA A 126 8.28 -2.53 8.37
CA ALA A 126 8.53 -3.61 7.42
C ALA A 126 10.04 -3.88 7.21
N LEU A 127 10.89 -2.89 7.41
CA LEU A 127 12.32 -2.96 7.05
C LEU A 127 13.07 -4.17 7.64
N PRO A 128 12.92 -4.54 8.92
CA PRO A 128 13.61 -5.71 9.46
C PRO A 128 13.22 -7.03 8.75
N TRP A 129 11.96 -7.13 8.32
CA TRP A 129 11.43 -8.29 7.61
C TRP A 129 11.90 -8.35 6.17
N LEU A 130 11.89 -7.19 5.49
CA LEU A 130 12.44 -7.06 4.13
C LEU A 130 13.93 -7.39 4.08
N GLN A 131 14.71 -6.97 5.08
CA GLN A 131 16.13 -7.31 5.17
C GLN A 131 16.34 -8.83 5.34
N ARG A 132 15.54 -9.50 6.19
CA ARG A 132 15.61 -10.95 6.39
C ARG A 132 15.26 -11.73 5.14
N SER A 133 14.23 -11.31 4.41
CA SER A 133 13.78 -11.97 3.17
C SER A 133 14.63 -11.60 1.95
N LYS A 134 15.56 -10.63 2.07
CA LYS A 134 16.23 -9.94 0.95
C LYS A 134 15.20 -9.39 -0.05
N GLY A 135 14.14 -8.83 0.51
CA GLY A 135 12.96 -8.37 -0.22
C GLY A 135 13.11 -7.00 -0.86
N SER A 136 12.01 -6.50 -1.37
CA SER A 136 11.96 -5.23 -2.11
C SER A 136 10.98 -4.24 -1.48
N LEU A 137 11.38 -2.97 -1.44
CA LEU A 137 10.52 -1.83 -1.13
C LEU A 137 10.18 -1.10 -2.44
N VAL A 138 8.90 -0.86 -2.68
CA VAL A 138 8.39 -0.16 -3.86
C VAL A 138 7.57 1.04 -3.43
N GLY A 139 7.97 2.23 -3.87
CA GLY A 139 7.19 3.47 -3.72
C GLY A 139 6.48 3.81 -5.02
N ILE A 140 5.17 4.02 -4.97
CA ILE A 140 4.41 4.51 -6.12
C ILE A 140 4.46 6.03 -6.11
N SER A 141 5.16 6.59 -7.08
CA SER A 141 5.31 8.01 -7.30
C SER A 141 4.47 8.47 -8.51
N SER A 142 4.67 9.69 -8.94
CA SER A 142 3.96 10.30 -10.07
C SER A 142 4.91 11.14 -10.90
N VAL A 143 4.56 11.35 -12.17
CA VAL A 143 5.19 12.36 -13.02
C VAL A 143 5.06 13.76 -12.40
N ALA A 144 4.04 14.01 -11.60
CA ALA A 144 3.85 15.25 -10.85
C ALA A 144 4.96 15.51 -9.82
N GLY A 145 5.69 14.48 -9.39
CA GLY A 145 6.86 14.63 -8.53
C GLY A 145 8.13 15.10 -9.26
N ILE A 146 8.09 15.12 -10.60
CA ILE A 146 9.22 15.54 -11.45
C ILE A 146 8.87 16.80 -12.25
N HIS A 147 7.64 16.89 -12.73
CA HIS A 147 7.13 18.01 -13.52
C HIS A 147 5.90 18.62 -12.85
N GLY A 148 5.89 19.93 -12.69
CA GLY A 148 4.70 20.66 -12.22
C GLY A 148 3.53 20.46 -13.18
N LEU A 149 2.36 20.12 -12.63
CA LEU A 149 1.13 20.01 -13.40
C LEU A 149 0.26 21.23 -13.13
N PRO A 150 -0.30 21.90 -14.17
CA PRO A 150 -1.17 23.05 -13.98
C PRO A 150 -2.34 22.76 -13.02
N GLY A 151 -2.54 23.64 -12.02
CA GLY A 151 -3.57 23.49 -11.01
C GLY A 151 -3.37 22.33 -10.02
N ARG A 152 -2.16 21.81 -9.91
CA ARG A 152 -1.78 20.82 -8.89
C ARG A 152 -0.62 21.37 -8.08
N THR A 153 -0.92 21.91 -6.92
CA THR A 153 0.04 22.63 -6.07
C THR A 153 0.72 21.70 -5.04
N GLY A 154 0.11 20.56 -4.76
CA GLY A 154 0.61 19.61 -3.77
C GLY A 154 0.79 18.19 -4.31
#